data_35e2069567de1d8e01a9c78684856287
#
_entry.id   35e2069567de1d8e01a9c78684856287
#
_cell.length_a   1.000
_cell.length_b   1.000
_cell.length_c   1.000
_cell.angle_alpha   90.00
_cell.angle_beta   90.00
_cell.angle_gamma   90.00
#
_symmetry.space_group_name_H-M   'P 1'
#
loop_
_entity.id
_entity.type
_entity.pdbx_description
1 polymer ?
#
loop_
_entity_poly.entity_id
_entity_poly.type
_entity_poly.pdbx_seq_one_letter_code
_entity_poly.pdbx_strand_id
1 'polypeptide(L)'
;MSTTSSLPSPTPAEAASGPVAIRSAADVSDLVNSGTARGKHARMIVIIALGGIFLDAYDLSSLAYGLPDITKQFGLSSTMAGVVTASISVGSLIGALVGGWLVDRIGRYRVFMANMLFFVVTALVCALAQDAWTLIGARFVMGIGVGMDIPVAIAFLAEFSRLRGKGSKGSRTAAWSPAWYAATSGCYLVIMALYFLLPDAHLGWLWRFTVGFGAIPALVVLLLRRRYMNESPTWAADQGDLEGAASILRQSYGVDAYVPDDVQGKTERPQRPGIASYARLFKGPYRTRTIQSVTVGLAETFGYNAVAFGLPIIIATLMTQGPLTTIASSFTLNLVFALTGGLLGIRWASTKGAWPMMSLGFAIQLVAITVLALIGQPSGTAVVTAGILMLGAFMFAQGFGPGAHIMSYASLGFPTSMRGVSIGFNQAVLRLGSTLTLFFFPILSAGLGTGVYWVILGAPVLGLVALLVKRWEPVGFDADAEERELSLRSN
;
A
#
# COMPACT_ATOMS: atom_id res chain seq x y z
N MET A 1 31.37 -36.81 43.65
CA MET A 1 31.90 -35.98 42.57
C MET A 1 31.40 -36.56 41.25
N SER A 2 30.28 -36.07 40.76
CA SER A 2 29.71 -36.45 39.47
C SER A 2 29.82 -35.23 38.53
N THR A 3 30.71 -35.31 37.56
CA THR A 3 30.91 -34.31 36.50
C THR A 3 29.84 -34.47 35.44
N THR A 4 28.85 -33.57 35.45
CA THR A 4 27.94 -33.39 34.34
C THR A 4 28.67 -32.64 33.20
N SER A 5 29.05 -33.36 32.16
CA SER A 5 29.55 -32.75 30.92
C SER A 5 28.40 -32.10 30.19
N SER A 6 28.37 -30.78 30.17
CA SER A 6 27.51 -30.01 29.27
C SER A 6 28.04 -30.18 27.85
N LEU A 7 27.23 -30.79 26.98
CA LEU A 7 27.45 -30.79 25.53
C LEU A 7 27.44 -29.33 25.00
N PRO A 8 28.37 -28.96 24.14
CA PRO A 8 28.38 -27.62 23.55
C PRO A 8 27.15 -27.46 22.64
N SER A 9 26.51 -26.30 22.72
CA SER A 9 25.44 -25.91 21.83
C SER A 9 25.92 -25.95 20.37
N PRO A 10 25.18 -26.55 19.43
CA PRO A 10 25.63 -26.63 18.04
C PRO A 10 25.81 -25.25 17.46
N THR A 11 26.88 -25.06 16.71
CA THR A 11 27.14 -23.82 15.97
C THR A 11 26.11 -23.60 14.87
N PRO A 12 25.79 -22.33 14.51
CA PRO A 12 24.76 -22.01 13.50
C PRO A 12 24.97 -22.62 12.11
N ALA A 13 26.15 -23.17 11.83
CA ALA A 13 26.50 -23.82 10.56
C ALA A 13 26.12 -25.32 10.52
N GLU A 14 26.02 -26.00 11.66
CA GLU A 14 25.66 -27.43 11.75
C GLU A 14 24.15 -27.70 11.77
N ALA A 15 23.32 -26.67 12.03
CA ALA A 15 21.85 -26.76 11.99
C ALA A 15 21.26 -26.84 10.58
N ALA A 16 22.07 -26.85 9.51
CA ALA A 16 21.59 -26.66 8.13
C ALA A 16 21.41 -27.98 7.32
N SER A 17 21.58 -29.18 7.89
CA SER A 17 21.58 -30.43 7.10
C SER A 17 20.72 -31.58 7.65
N GLY A 18 19.92 -31.37 8.70
CA GLY A 18 19.04 -32.41 9.24
C GLY A 18 17.56 -32.01 9.32
N PRO A 19 16.64 -32.98 9.47
CA PRO A 19 15.23 -32.69 9.66
C PRO A 19 15.01 -31.88 10.94
N VAL A 20 14.21 -30.79 10.82
CA VAL A 20 13.93 -29.85 11.91
C VAL A 20 12.64 -30.26 12.62
N ALA A 21 12.70 -30.52 13.92
CA ALA A 21 11.54 -30.85 14.74
C ALA A 21 10.73 -29.57 15.05
N ILE A 22 9.42 -29.62 14.76
CA ILE A 22 8.45 -28.56 15.09
C ILE A 22 7.57 -29.05 16.24
N ARG A 23 7.62 -28.38 17.37
CA ARG A 23 6.87 -28.73 18.58
C ARG A 23 5.78 -27.71 18.92
N SER A 24 5.90 -26.48 18.39
CA SER A 24 5.00 -25.37 18.69
C SER A 24 4.87 -24.40 17.51
N ALA A 25 3.84 -23.55 17.54
CA ALA A 25 3.69 -22.43 16.57
C ALA A 25 4.87 -21.45 16.67
N ALA A 26 5.48 -21.31 17.85
CA ALA A 26 6.66 -20.47 18.05
C ALA A 26 7.85 -21.00 17.24
N ASP A 27 8.09 -22.30 17.21
CA ASP A 27 9.18 -22.91 16.44
C ASP A 27 9.03 -22.65 14.95
N VAL A 28 7.79 -22.73 14.42
CA VAL A 28 7.50 -22.39 13.03
C VAL A 28 7.77 -20.91 12.76
N SER A 29 7.35 -20.04 13.67
CA SER A 29 7.59 -18.60 13.56
C SER A 29 9.09 -18.27 13.60
N ASP A 30 9.84 -18.87 14.49
CA ASP A 30 11.28 -18.68 14.64
C ASP A 30 12.03 -19.21 13.40
N LEU A 31 11.62 -20.35 12.86
CA LEU A 31 12.20 -20.94 11.67
C LEU A 31 11.98 -20.05 10.42
N VAL A 32 10.77 -19.53 10.24
CA VAL A 32 10.45 -18.57 9.17
C VAL A 32 11.20 -17.26 9.39
N ASN A 33 11.36 -16.83 10.64
CA ASN A 33 12.01 -15.59 11.04
C ASN A 33 13.54 -15.63 10.99
N SER A 34 14.15 -16.79 11.20
CA SER A 34 15.62 -16.98 11.19
C SER A 34 16.26 -16.72 9.82
N GLY A 35 15.45 -16.75 8.74
CA GLY A 35 15.93 -16.59 7.36
C GLY A 35 16.74 -17.79 6.83
N THR A 36 16.82 -18.90 7.57
CA THR A 36 17.42 -20.17 7.14
C THR A 36 16.54 -20.88 6.11
N ALA A 37 15.23 -20.67 6.18
CA ALA A 37 14.27 -21.20 5.22
C ALA A 37 14.31 -20.39 3.91
N ARG A 38 14.90 -20.94 2.85
CA ARG A 38 14.94 -20.33 1.53
C ARG A 38 13.69 -20.71 0.74
N GLY A 39 12.71 -19.82 0.65
CA GLY A 39 11.53 -20.04 -0.19
C GLY A 39 11.94 -20.26 -1.65
N LYS A 40 11.57 -21.42 -2.20
CA LYS A 40 11.89 -21.85 -3.57
C LYS A 40 11.47 -20.81 -4.62
N HIS A 41 10.42 -20.04 -4.33
CA HIS A 41 9.83 -19.03 -5.22
C HIS A 41 9.75 -17.62 -4.60
N ALA A 42 10.62 -17.29 -3.63
CA ALA A 42 10.54 -16.03 -2.88
C ALA A 42 10.49 -14.77 -3.76
N ARG A 43 11.27 -14.72 -4.86
CA ARG A 43 11.21 -13.59 -5.82
C ARG A 43 9.83 -13.47 -6.46
N MET A 44 9.24 -14.61 -6.85
CA MET A 44 7.92 -14.62 -7.48
C MET A 44 6.83 -14.19 -6.50
N ILE A 45 6.91 -14.61 -5.25
CA ILE A 45 5.97 -14.21 -4.19
C ILE A 45 6.02 -12.69 -3.95
N VAL A 46 7.22 -12.09 -3.94
CA VAL A 46 7.37 -10.63 -3.85
C VAL A 46 6.73 -9.93 -5.06
N ILE A 47 6.97 -10.41 -6.28
CA ILE A 47 6.35 -9.86 -7.49
C ILE A 47 4.83 -9.97 -7.43
N ILE A 48 4.31 -11.10 -6.99
CA ILE A 48 2.86 -11.34 -6.85
C ILE A 48 2.25 -10.44 -5.78
N ALA A 49 2.93 -10.23 -4.65
CA ALA A 49 2.47 -9.31 -3.61
C ALA A 49 2.45 -7.85 -4.10
N LEU A 50 3.47 -7.44 -4.88
CA LEU A 50 3.49 -6.14 -5.55
C LEU A 50 2.43 -6.03 -6.66
N GLY A 51 1.98 -7.14 -7.22
CA GLY A 51 0.89 -7.20 -8.21
C GLY A 51 -0.44 -6.68 -7.67
N GLY A 52 -0.76 -6.91 -6.38
CA GLY A 52 -1.93 -6.29 -5.74
C GLY A 52 -1.83 -4.76 -5.69
N ILE A 53 -0.66 -4.25 -5.26
CA ILE A 53 -0.38 -2.80 -5.24
C ILE A 53 -0.48 -2.20 -6.65
N PHE A 54 0.00 -2.94 -7.67
CA PHE A 54 -0.13 -2.55 -9.07
C PHE A 54 -1.60 -2.38 -9.47
N LEU A 55 -2.47 -3.31 -9.11
CA LEU A 55 -3.88 -3.28 -9.47
C LEU A 55 -4.61 -2.11 -8.81
N ASP A 56 -4.34 -1.83 -7.54
CA ASP A 56 -4.90 -0.68 -6.82
C ASP A 56 -4.55 0.64 -7.52
N ALA A 57 -3.26 0.83 -7.86
CA ALA A 57 -2.78 2.03 -8.52
C ALA A 57 -3.34 2.17 -9.94
N TYR A 58 -3.42 1.05 -10.67
CA TYR A 58 -4.00 1.00 -12.01
C TYR A 58 -5.48 1.41 -11.99
N ASP A 59 -6.28 0.83 -11.10
CA ASP A 59 -7.71 1.09 -11.03
C ASP A 59 -8.01 2.54 -10.65
N LEU A 60 -7.34 3.07 -9.63
CA LEU A 60 -7.51 4.48 -9.25
C LEU A 60 -7.16 5.43 -10.39
N SER A 61 -6.07 5.16 -11.13
CA SER A 61 -5.63 6.01 -12.24
C SER A 61 -6.55 5.92 -13.44
N SER A 62 -7.07 4.72 -13.73
CA SER A 62 -8.00 4.49 -14.85
C SER A 62 -9.31 5.26 -14.67
N LEU A 63 -9.85 5.24 -13.45
CA LEU A 63 -11.06 5.99 -13.14
C LEU A 63 -10.81 7.51 -13.10
N ALA A 64 -9.66 7.94 -12.55
CA ALA A 64 -9.29 9.35 -12.50
C ALA A 64 -9.30 9.98 -13.90
N TYR A 65 -8.73 9.26 -14.87
CA TYR A 65 -8.76 9.68 -16.27
C TYR A 65 -10.18 9.63 -16.85
N GLY A 66 -10.93 8.59 -16.57
CA GLY A 66 -12.27 8.38 -17.13
C GLY A 66 -13.38 9.25 -16.50
N LEU A 67 -13.13 9.89 -15.35
CA LEU A 67 -14.16 10.59 -14.59
C LEU A 67 -14.89 11.70 -15.38
N PRO A 68 -14.23 12.54 -16.20
CA PRO A 68 -14.91 13.53 -17.03
C PRO A 68 -15.90 12.90 -18.02
N ASP A 69 -15.50 11.80 -18.69
CA ASP A 69 -16.34 11.10 -19.66
C ASP A 69 -17.50 10.39 -18.97
N ILE A 70 -17.27 9.75 -17.82
CA ILE A 70 -18.29 9.11 -16.97
C ILE A 70 -19.32 10.17 -16.53
N THR A 71 -18.85 11.33 -16.07
CA THR A 71 -19.69 12.44 -15.62
C THR A 71 -20.59 12.93 -16.75
N LYS A 72 -20.02 13.10 -17.94
CA LYS A 72 -20.77 13.52 -19.13
C LYS A 72 -21.76 12.44 -19.60
N GLN A 73 -21.32 11.17 -19.65
CA GLN A 73 -22.14 10.07 -20.17
C GLN A 73 -23.35 9.77 -19.27
N PHE A 74 -23.17 9.81 -17.96
CA PHE A 74 -24.25 9.52 -17.00
C PHE A 74 -24.95 10.79 -16.48
N GLY A 75 -24.57 11.99 -16.93
CA GLY A 75 -25.16 13.24 -16.48
C GLY A 75 -24.98 13.50 -14.98
N LEU A 76 -23.79 13.19 -14.43
CA LEU A 76 -23.57 13.24 -13.00
C LEU A 76 -23.39 14.67 -12.49
N SER A 77 -23.99 14.97 -11.33
CA SER A 77 -23.59 16.15 -10.55
C SER A 77 -22.20 15.95 -9.95
N SER A 78 -21.53 17.03 -9.52
CA SER A 78 -20.23 16.96 -8.83
C SER A 78 -20.30 16.10 -7.56
N THR A 79 -21.43 16.13 -6.84
CA THR A 79 -21.64 15.27 -5.66
C THR A 79 -21.72 13.79 -6.07
N MET A 80 -22.45 13.45 -7.14
CA MET A 80 -22.54 12.07 -7.60
C MET A 80 -21.18 11.58 -8.17
N ALA A 81 -20.42 12.43 -8.84
CA ALA A 81 -19.05 12.13 -9.23
C ALA A 81 -18.17 11.83 -8.01
N GLY A 82 -18.33 12.60 -6.92
CA GLY A 82 -17.69 12.31 -5.63
C GLY A 82 -18.08 10.95 -5.04
N VAL A 83 -19.36 10.55 -5.13
CA VAL A 83 -19.82 9.22 -4.69
C VAL A 83 -19.18 8.12 -5.53
N VAL A 84 -19.13 8.25 -6.84
CA VAL A 84 -18.47 7.29 -7.76
C VAL A 84 -17.01 7.12 -7.39
N THR A 85 -16.28 8.22 -7.14
CA THR A 85 -14.85 8.16 -6.83
C THR A 85 -14.57 7.62 -5.43
N ALA A 86 -15.39 7.96 -4.44
CA ALA A 86 -15.21 7.54 -3.06
C ALA A 86 -15.65 6.08 -2.80
N SER A 87 -16.53 5.52 -3.65
CA SER A 87 -17.16 4.21 -3.41
C SER A 87 -16.14 3.08 -3.17
N ILE A 88 -15.03 3.08 -3.93
CA ILE A 88 -13.96 2.09 -3.75
C ILE A 88 -13.26 2.24 -2.39
N SER A 89 -13.03 3.47 -1.94
CA SER A 89 -12.36 3.73 -0.66
C SER A 89 -13.25 3.36 0.52
N VAL A 90 -14.57 3.59 0.42
CA VAL A 90 -15.54 3.11 1.43
C VAL A 90 -15.54 1.59 1.49
N GLY A 91 -15.59 0.91 0.35
CA GLY A 91 -15.46 -0.54 0.28
C GLY A 91 -14.13 -1.03 0.88
N SER A 92 -13.03 -0.35 0.58
CA SER A 92 -11.70 -0.69 1.07
C SER A 92 -11.57 -0.51 2.59
N LEU A 93 -12.21 0.49 3.18
CA LEU A 93 -12.29 0.65 4.63
C LEU A 93 -12.97 -0.57 5.28
N ILE A 94 -14.11 -0.99 4.74
CA ILE A 94 -14.83 -2.17 5.22
C ILE A 94 -14.00 -3.44 5.01
N GLY A 95 -13.40 -3.59 3.83
CA GLY A 95 -12.52 -4.71 3.50
C GLY A 95 -11.33 -4.82 4.45
N ALA A 96 -10.70 -3.71 4.81
CA ALA A 96 -9.58 -3.68 5.75
C ALA A 96 -10.01 -4.10 7.18
N LEU A 97 -11.18 -3.68 7.63
CA LEU A 97 -11.72 -4.05 8.95
C LEU A 97 -12.11 -5.53 9.03
N VAL A 98 -12.77 -6.04 7.98
CA VAL A 98 -13.25 -7.43 7.93
C VAL A 98 -12.13 -8.38 7.52
N GLY A 99 -11.21 -7.92 6.66
CA GLY A 99 -10.18 -8.73 6.05
C GLY A 99 -9.24 -9.39 7.05
N GLY A 100 -8.80 -8.66 8.08
CA GLY A 100 -7.96 -9.21 9.14
C GLY A 100 -8.63 -10.38 9.87
N TRP A 101 -9.89 -10.21 10.27
CA TRP A 101 -10.66 -11.27 10.90
C TRP A 101 -10.89 -12.48 9.98
N LEU A 102 -11.17 -12.22 8.69
CA LEU A 102 -11.39 -13.27 7.70
C LEU A 102 -10.12 -14.06 7.41
N VAL A 103 -8.98 -13.37 7.27
CA VAL A 103 -7.65 -13.96 7.07
C VAL A 103 -7.28 -14.91 8.21
N ASP A 104 -7.53 -14.51 9.44
CA ASP A 104 -7.25 -15.34 10.62
C ASP A 104 -8.14 -16.58 10.68
N ARG A 105 -9.36 -16.51 10.13
CA ARG A 105 -10.35 -17.59 10.21
C ARG A 105 -10.26 -18.61 9.10
N ILE A 106 -10.12 -18.16 7.85
CA ILE A 106 -10.18 -19.03 6.67
C ILE A 106 -8.85 -19.21 5.94
N GLY A 107 -7.79 -18.48 6.36
CA GLY A 107 -6.45 -18.55 5.80
C GLY A 107 -6.09 -17.38 4.90
N ARG A 108 -4.79 -17.11 4.85
CA ARG A 108 -4.24 -16.00 4.07
C ARG A 108 -4.37 -16.24 2.58
N TYR A 109 -4.04 -17.45 2.12
CA TYR A 109 -4.08 -17.82 0.71
C TYR A 109 -5.51 -17.75 0.13
N ARG A 110 -6.51 -18.28 0.86
CA ARG A 110 -7.91 -18.28 0.41
C ARG A 110 -8.47 -16.87 0.25
N VAL A 111 -8.22 -16.00 1.23
CA VAL A 111 -8.64 -14.59 1.17
C VAL A 111 -7.93 -13.89 0.00
N PHE A 112 -6.64 -14.14 -0.17
CA PHE A 112 -5.83 -13.56 -1.23
C PHE A 112 -6.26 -13.97 -2.63
N MET A 113 -6.76 -15.21 -2.80
CA MET A 113 -7.36 -15.69 -4.05
C MET A 113 -8.73 -15.06 -4.30
N ALA A 114 -9.57 -14.98 -3.27
CA ALA A 114 -10.90 -14.38 -3.37
C ALA A 114 -10.83 -12.91 -3.77
N ASN A 115 -9.89 -12.13 -3.20
CA ASN A 115 -9.69 -10.72 -3.55
C ASN A 115 -9.44 -10.51 -5.04
N MET A 116 -8.58 -11.33 -5.65
CA MET A 116 -8.29 -11.20 -7.08
C MET A 116 -9.48 -11.58 -7.94
N LEU A 117 -10.26 -12.58 -7.52
CA LEU A 117 -11.49 -12.93 -8.23
C LEU A 117 -12.51 -11.79 -8.16
N PHE A 118 -12.70 -11.17 -6.99
CA PHE A 118 -13.54 -9.97 -6.87
C PHE A 118 -13.06 -8.87 -7.81
N PHE A 119 -11.75 -8.61 -7.86
CA PHE A 119 -11.19 -7.58 -8.71
C PHE A 119 -11.46 -7.86 -10.21
N VAL A 120 -11.21 -9.08 -10.69
CA VAL A 120 -11.47 -9.47 -12.09
C VAL A 120 -12.95 -9.27 -12.45
N VAL A 121 -13.85 -9.81 -11.63
CA VAL A 121 -15.29 -9.74 -11.89
C VAL A 121 -15.80 -8.29 -11.86
N THR A 122 -15.41 -7.54 -10.84
CA THR A 122 -15.91 -6.17 -10.68
C THR A 122 -15.31 -5.20 -11.70
N ALA A 123 -14.08 -5.40 -12.16
CA ALA A 123 -13.50 -4.62 -13.26
C ALA A 123 -14.32 -4.79 -14.55
N LEU A 124 -14.75 -6.01 -14.86
CA LEU A 124 -15.62 -6.28 -16.00
C LEU A 124 -17.00 -5.66 -15.81
N VAL A 125 -17.60 -5.77 -14.61
CA VAL A 125 -18.89 -5.14 -14.31
C VAL A 125 -18.79 -3.61 -14.42
N CYS A 126 -17.71 -2.99 -13.94
CA CYS A 126 -17.47 -1.55 -14.11
C CYS A 126 -17.41 -1.15 -15.59
N ALA A 127 -16.70 -1.91 -16.41
CA ALA A 127 -16.59 -1.65 -17.86
C ALA A 127 -17.95 -1.75 -18.57
N LEU A 128 -18.82 -2.64 -18.13
CA LEU A 128 -20.14 -2.90 -18.69
C LEU A 128 -21.26 -2.06 -18.06
N ALA A 129 -20.97 -1.25 -17.03
CA ALA A 129 -21.97 -0.47 -16.32
C ALA A 129 -22.75 0.46 -17.26
N GLN A 130 -24.07 0.43 -17.21
CA GLN A 130 -24.95 1.27 -18.04
C GLN A 130 -25.43 2.53 -17.29
N ASP A 131 -25.25 2.55 -15.98
CA ASP A 131 -25.68 3.63 -15.08
C ASP A 131 -24.68 3.82 -13.93
N ALA A 132 -24.79 4.96 -13.24
CA ALA A 132 -23.90 5.31 -12.14
C ALA A 132 -24.02 4.37 -10.93
N TRP A 133 -25.21 3.84 -10.64
CA TRP A 133 -25.41 3.00 -9.46
C TRP A 133 -24.76 1.64 -9.62
N THR A 134 -24.83 1.05 -10.83
CA THR A 134 -24.09 -0.17 -11.19
C THR A 134 -22.58 0.06 -11.04
N LEU A 135 -22.07 1.19 -11.51
CA LEU A 135 -20.65 1.54 -11.38
C LEU A 135 -20.26 1.71 -9.90
N ILE A 136 -21.04 2.44 -9.10
CA ILE A 136 -20.83 2.64 -7.66
C ILE A 136 -20.83 1.31 -6.92
N GLY A 137 -21.81 0.45 -7.17
CA GLY A 137 -21.93 -0.86 -6.54
C GLY A 137 -20.74 -1.78 -6.87
N ALA A 138 -20.34 -1.84 -8.14
CA ALA A 138 -19.20 -2.63 -8.58
C ALA A 138 -17.89 -2.11 -7.96
N ARG A 139 -17.66 -0.81 -7.92
CA ARG A 139 -16.49 -0.19 -7.29
C ARG A 139 -16.46 -0.40 -5.77
N PHE A 140 -17.60 -0.32 -5.12
CA PHE A 140 -17.71 -0.62 -3.70
C PHE A 140 -17.30 -2.07 -3.39
N VAL A 141 -17.80 -3.04 -4.14
CA VAL A 141 -17.44 -4.46 -3.99
C VAL A 141 -15.96 -4.68 -4.33
N MET A 142 -15.45 -4.05 -5.40
CA MET A 142 -14.02 -4.05 -5.74
C MET A 142 -13.19 -3.52 -4.57
N GLY A 143 -13.63 -2.42 -3.96
CA GLY A 143 -12.99 -1.82 -2.80
C GLY A 143 -12.87 -2.78 -1.62
N ILE A 144 -13.91 -3.59 -1.33
CA ILE A 144 -13.83 -4.61 -0.28
C ILE A 144 -12.66 -5.56 -0.55
N GLY A 145 -12.50 -6.02 -1.80
CA GLY A 145 -11.36 -6.85 -2.21
C GLY A 145 -10.02 -6.14 -1.98
N VAL A 146 -9.88 -4.89 -2.47
CA VAL A 146 -8.70 -4.04 -2.29
C VAL A 146 -8.33 -3.87 -0.81
N GLY A 147 -9.31 -3.59 0.04
CA GLY A 147 -9.08 -3.42 1.47
C GLY A 147 -8.56 -4.69 2.17
N MET A 148 -9.01 -5.85 1.74
CA MET A 148 -8.51 -7.14 2.24
C MET A 148 -7.10 -7.48 1.73
N ASP A 149 -6.69 -7.01 0.54
CA ASP A 149 -5.43 -7.39 -0.09
C ASP A 149 -4.20 -6.86 0.66
N ILE A 150 -4.23 -5.61 1.13
CA ILE A 150 -3.09 -4.94 1.74
C ILE A 150 -2.57 -5.66 3.01
N PRO A 151 -3.41 -6.01 4.00
CA PRO A 151 -2.95 -6.74 5.18
C PRO A 151 -2.30 -8.08 4.83
N VAL A 152 -2.88 -8.79 3.86
CA VAL A 152 -2.37 -10.09 3.41
C VAL A 152 -1.05 -9.94 2.67
N ALA A 153 -0.94 -8.98 1.75
CA ALA A 153 0.29 -8.71 1.01
C ALA A 153 1.44 -8.32 1.94
N ILE A 154 1.17 -7.46 2.95
CA ILE A 154 2.18 -7.07 3.93
C ILE A 154 2.62 -8.26 4.78
N ALA A 155 1.69 -9.15 5.19
CA ALA A 155 2.01 -10.36 5.93
C ALA A 155 2.92 -11.28 5.11
N PHE A 156 2.58 -11.55 3.85
CA PHE A 156 3.44 -12.33 2.95
C PHE A 156 4.80 -11.66 2.70
N LEU A 157 4.84 -10.36 2.46
CA LEU A 157 6.10 -9.63 2.30
C LEU A 157 6.96 -9.71 3.56
N ALA A 158 6.38 -9.65 4.75
CA ALA A 158 7.11 -9.79 6.02
C ALA A 158 7.71 -11.19 6.18
N GLU A 159 6.99 -12.23 5.81
CA GLU A 159 7.45 -13.63 5.91
C GLU A 159 8.53 -13.94 4.86
N PHE A 160 8.40 -13.47 3.63
CA PHE A 160 9.30 -13.80 2.53
C PHE A 160 10.42 -12.78 2.29
N SER A 161 10.30 -11.52 2.73
CA SER A 161 11.31 -10.47 2.51
C SER A 161 12.53 -10.56 3.44
N ARG A 162 12.50 -11.44 4.44
CA ARG A 162 13.68 -11.74 5.29
C ARG A 162 14.79 -12.46 4.52
N LEU A 163 14.54 -12.82 3.28
CA LEU A 163 15.49 -13.38 2.36
C LEU A 163 16.50 -12.31 1.91
N ARG A 164 17.66 -12.33 2.61
CA ARG A 164 18.95 -11.72 2.27
C ARG A 164 19.05 -10.21 2.19
N GLY A 165 20.06 -9.77 2.91
CA GLY A 165 20.84 -8.56 2.71
C GLY A 165 20.58 -7.52 3.79
N LYS A 166 21.64 -6.90 4.26
CA LYS A 166 21.73 -5.74 5.16
C LYS A 166 21.09 -4.46 4.56
N GLY A 167 20.04 -4.61 3.73
CA GLY A 167 19.18 -3.49 3.35
C GLY A 167 18.39 -3.07 4.60
N SER A 168 18.50 -1.83 5.01
CA SER A 168 17.80 -1.33 6.18
C SER A 168 16.30 -1.59 6.05
N LYS A 169 15.63 -1.81 7.17
CA LYS A 169 14.17 -1.97 7.25
C LYS A 169 13.46 -0.81 6.52
N GLY A 170 14.03 0.40 6.52
CA GLY A 170 13.51 1.59 5.85
C GLY A 170 13.43 1.46 4.31
N SER A 171 14.46 0.93 3.65
CA SER A 171 14.42 0.73 2.18
C SER A 171 13.36 -0.29 1.76
N ARG A 172 13.11 -1.31 2.60
CA ARG A 172 12.06 -2.32 2.31
C ARG A 172 10.67 -1.74 2.47
N THR A 173 10.45 -0.93 3.50
CA THR A 173 9.16 -0.25 3.69
C THR A 173 8.89 0.79 2.62
N ALA A 174 9.92 1.37 1.99
CA ALA A 174 9.77 2.35 0.91
C ALA A 174 9.55 1.72 -0.48
N ALA A 175 9.82 0.41 -0.65
CA ALA A 175 9.80 -0.26 -1.96
C ALA A 175 8.42 -0.31 -2.65
N TRP A 176 7.33 -0.13 -1.89
CA TRP A 176 5.99 -0.08 -2.47
C TRP A 176 5.75 1.15 -3.37
N SER A 177 6.40 2.28 -3.05
CA SER A 177 6.19 3.55 -3.73
C SER A 177 6.55 3.51 -5.23
N PRO A 178 7.73 3.08 -5.67
CA PRO A 178 8.01 2.97 -7.11
C PRO A 178 7.16 1.89 -7.81
N ALA A 179 6.74 0.82 -7.12
CA ALA A 179 5.81 -0.14 -7.70
C ALA A 179 4.45 0.51 -8.03
N TRP A 180 3.96 1.38 -7.13
CA TRP A 180 2.77 2.19 -7.33
C TRP A 180 2.88 3.09 -8.57
N TYR A 181 3.97 3.86 -8.69
CA TYR A 181 4.14 4.79 -9.81
C TYR A 181 4.44 4.08 -11.14
N ALA A 182 5.10 2.93 -11.12
CA ALA A 182 5.23 2.08 -12.29
C ALA A 182 3.84 1.61 -12.80
N ALA A 183 2.96 1.25 -11.87
CA ALA A 183 1.59 0.86 -12.20
C ALA A 183 0.77 2.01 -12.76
N THR A 184 0.84 3.19 -12.14
CA THR A 184 0.16 4.40 -12.62
C THR A 184 0.67 4.78 -14.02
N SER A 185 1.98 4.75 -14.24
CA SER A 185 2.58 4.98 -15.56
C SER A 185 2.11 3.94 -16.57
N GLY A 186 2.06 2.66 -16.18
CA GLY A 186 1.52 1.58 -17.00
C GLY A 186 0.06 1.79 -17.39
N CYS A 187 -0.76 2.31 -16.47
CA CYS A 187 -2.14 2.67 -16.75
C CYS A 187 -2.23 3.74 -17.85
N TYR A 188 -1.49 4.84 -17.73
CA TYR A 188 -1.50 5.89 -18.77
C TYR A 188 -0.91 5.40 -20.10
N LEU A 189 0.03 4.44 -20.08
CA LEU A 189 0.52 3.80 -21.31
C LEU A 189 -0.59 2.97 -21.97
N VAL A 190 -1.38 2.23 -21.21
CA VAL A 190 -2.56 1.49 -21.72
C VAL A 190 -3.60 2.45 -22.27
N ILE A 191 -3.90 3.54 -21.56
CA ILE A 191 -4.83 4.58 -22.05
C ILE A 191 -4.34 5.15 -23.38
N MET A 192 -3.07 5.48 -23.50
CA MET A 192 -2.45 5.99 -24.71
C MET A 192 -2.53 4.98 -25.87
N ALA A 193 -2.23 3.72 -25.61
CA ALA A 193 -2.36 2.66 -26.61
C ALA A 193 -3.81 2.49 -27.09
N LEU A 194 -4.78 2.46 -26.15
CA LEU A 194 -6.20 2.38 -26.47
C LEU A 194 -6.70 3.61 -27.23
N TYR A 195 -6.19 4.80 -26.91
CA TYR A 195 -6.51 6.03 -27.63
C TYR A 195 -6.16 5.96 -29.11
N PHE A 196 -5.01 5.36 -29.47
CA PHE A 196 -4.60 5.18 -30.86
C PHE A 196 -5.27 3.99 -31.56
N LEU A 197 -5.74 2.99 -30.78
CA LEU A 197 -6.38 1.80 -31.34
C LEU A 197 -7.88 1.99 -31.60
N LEU A 198 -8.54 2.86 -30.82
CA LEU A 198 -9.97 3.12 -30.95
C LEU A 198 -10.25 4.13 -32.09
N PRO A 199 -11.27 3.88 -32.91
CA PRO A 199 -11.76 4.88 -33.84
C PRO A 199 -12.29 6.13 -33.12
N ASP A 200 -12.16 7.33 -33.72
CA ASP A 200 -12.59 8.60 -33.12
C ASP A 200 -14.03 8.58 -32.61
N ALA A 201 -14.93 7.90 -33.34
CA ALA A 201 -16.35 7.76 -32.96
C ALA A 201 -16.55 7.01 -31.62
N HIS A 202 -15.55 6.25 -31.15
CA HIS A 202 -15.62 5.43 -29.94
C HIS A 202 -14.72 5.92 -28.80
N LEU A 203 -14.06 7.08 -28.94
CA LEU A 203 -13.21 7.63 -27.88
C LEU A 203 -13.97 7.93 -26.58
N GLY A 204 -15.27 8.23 -26.64
CA GLY A 204 -16.11 8.34 -25.44
C GLY A 204 -16.26 7.04 -24.62
N TRP A 205 -15.86 5.89 -25.19
CA TRP A 205 -15.85 4.60 -24.52
C TRP A 205 -14.47 4.22 -23.98
N LEU A 206 -13.46 5.06 -24.19
CA LEU A 206 -12.08 4.82 -23.79
C LEU A 206 -11.96 4.44 -22.29
N TRP A 207 -12.71 5.11 -21.42
CA TRP A 207 -12.73 4.81 -20.00
C TRP A 207 -13.21 3.38 -19.70
N ARG A 208 -14.19 2.86 -20.44
CA ARG A 208 -14.71 1.50 -20.28
C ARG A 208 -13.66 0.46 -20.60
N PHE A 209 -12.97 0.65 -21.73
CA PHE A 209 -11.88 -0.25 -22.14
C PHE A 209 -10.70 -0.18 -21.18
N THR A 210 -10.38 1.02 -20.68
CA THR A 210 -9.30 1.20 -19.71
C THR A 210 -9.60 0.51 -18.38
N VAL A 211 -10.79 0.71 -17.82
CA VAL A 211 -11.20 0.05 -16.57
C VAL A 211 -11.29 -1.47 -16.77
N GLY A 212 -11.91 -1.92 -17.89
CA GLY A 212 -12.03 -3.34 -18.21
C GLY A 212 -10.69 -4.04 -18.42
N PHE A 213 -9.71 -3.34 -19.02
CA PHE A 213 -8.34 -3.86 -19.17
C PHE A 213 -7.71 -4.26 -17.83
N GLY A 214 -8.10 -3.60 -16.73
CA GLY A 214 -7.65 -3.96 -15.38
C GLY A 214 -7.93 -5.43 -14.99
N ALA A 215 -8.94 -6.06 -15.61
CA ALA A 215 -9.21 -7.48 -15.40
C ALA A 215 -8.08 -8.39 -15.92
N ILE A 216 -7.33 -7.97 -16.94
CA ILE A 216 -6.24 -8.78 -17.54
C ILE A 216 -5.08 -8.95 -16.54
N PRO A 217 -4.43 -7.89 -16.03
CA PRO A 217 -3.37 -8.05 -15.05
C PRO A 217 -3.88 -8.67 -13.74
N ALA A 218 -5.14 -8.45 -13.35
CA ALA A 218 -5.74 -9.12 -12.20
C ALA A 218 -5.84 -10.64 -12.41
N LEU A 219 -6.26 -11.08 -13.59
CA LEU A 219 -6.29 -12.49 -13.95
C LEU A 219 -4.88 -13.10 -13.98
N VAL A 220 -3.89 -12.38 -14.52
CA VAL A 220 -2.49 -12.81 -14.50
C VAL A 220 -1.99 -12.99 -13.06
N VAL A 221 -2.24 -12.03 -12.18
CA VAL A 221 -1.87 -12.12 -10.76
C VAL A 221 -2.60 -13.29 -10.08
N LEU A 222 -3.89 -13.50 -10.36
CA LEU A 222 -4.66 -14.63 -9.85
C LEU A 222 -4.04 -15.98 -10.25
N LEU A 223 -3.68 -16.15 -11.52
CA LEU A 223 -3.04 -17.37 -12.02
C LEU A 223 -1.65 -17.58 -11.43
N LEU A 224 -0.86 -16.51 -11.30
CA LEU A 224 0.45 -16.58 -10.64
C LEU A 224 0.32 -16.92 -9.15
N ARG A 225 -0.66 -16.35 -8.44
CA ARG A 225 -0.96 -16.73 -7.04
C ARG A 225 -1.28 -18.22 -6.94
N ARG A 226 -2.17 -18.71 -7.81
CA ARG A 226 -2.52 -20.14 -7.84
C ARG A 226 -1.32 -21.06 -8.12
N ARG A 227 -0.35 -20.61 -8.91
CA ARG A 227 0.82 -21.42 -9.33
C ARG A 227 1.94 -21.42 -8.30
N TYR A 228 2.20 -20.30 -7.62
CA TYR A 228 3.42 -20.08 -6.85
C TYR A 228 3.20 -19.83 -5.35
N MET A 229 1.97 -19.66 -4.91
CA MET A 229 1.67 -19.39 -3.50
C MET A 229 0.93 -20.57 -2.88
N ASN A 230 1.31 -20.85 -1.63
CA ASN A 230 0.62 -21.78 -0.74
C ASN A 230 0.16 -21.02 0.51
N GLU A 231 -0.58 -21.70 1.39
CA GLU A 231 -0.95 -21.13 2.68
C GLU A 231 0.30 -20.85 3.52
N SER A 232 0.18 -19.94 4.48
CA SER A 232 1.26 -19.57 5.39
C SER A 232 1.51 -20.69 6.42
N PRO A 233 2.78 -21.14 6.60
CA PRO A 233 3.08 -22.16 7.61
C PRO A 233 2.83 -21.63 9.03
N THR A 234 3.06 -20.33 9.28
CA THR A 234 2.76 -19.73 10.59
C THR A 234 1.26 -19.72 10.87
N TRP A 235 0.42 -19.42 9.85
CA TRP A 235 -1.03 -19.50 10.02
C TRP A 235 -1.50 -20.92 10.29
N ALA A 236 -0.98 -21.94 9.59
CA ALA A 236 -1.34 -23.34 9.81
C ALA A 236 -0.98 -23.77 11.25
N ALA A 237 0.20 -23.40 11.72
CA ALA A 237 0.65 -23.65 13.09
C ALA A 237 -0.23 -22.95 14.13
N ASP A 238 -0.65 -21.71 13.88
CA ASP A 238 -1.54 -20.93 14.75
C ASP A 238 -2.97 -21.52 14.81
N GLN A 239 -3.38 -22.29 13.81
CA GLN A 239 -4.64 -23.06 13.84
C GLN A 239 -4.51 -24.40 14.58
N GLY A 240 -3.28 -24.78 14.98
CA GLY A 240 -2.99 -26.07 15.61
C GLY A 240 -2.62 -27.18 14.62
N ASP A 241 -2.51 -26.85 13.33
CA ASP A 241 -2.12 -27.78 12.26
C ASP A 241 -0.61 -27.74 12.05
N LEU A 242 0.15 -28.35 12.97
CA LEU A 242 1.61 -28.43 12.88
C LEU A 242 2.07 -29.33 11.73
N GLU A 243 1.32 -30.39 11.40
CA GLU A 243 1.65 -31.25 10.25
C GLU A 243 1.47 -30.51 8.92
N GLY A 244 0.38 -29.76 8.78
CA GLY A 244 0.16 -28.86 7.65
C GLY A 244 1.27 -27.82 7.54
N ALA A 245 1.67 -27.20 8.66
CA ALA A 245 2.79 -26.26 8.70
C ALA A 245 4.11 -26.91 8.25
N ALA A 246 4.42 -28.13 8.72
CA ALA A 246 5.60 -28.90 8.30
C ALA A 246 5.57 -29.23 6.81
N SER A 247 4.40 -29.60 6.27
CA SER A 247 4.20 -29.86 4.85
C SER A 247 4.46 -28.61 3.99
N ILE A 248 3.93 -27.45 4.41
CA ILE A 248 4.14 -26.16 3.73
C ILE A 248 5.61 -25.76 3.78
N LEU A 249 6.30 -25.94 4.91
CA LEU A 249 7.73 -25.67 5.06
C LEU A 249 8.57 -26.52 4.10
N ARG A 250 8.26 -27.80 3.96
CA ARG A 250 8.94 -28.69 3.02
C ARG A 250 8.71 -28.26 1.56
N GLN A 251 7.46 -27.98 1.18
CA GLN A 251 7.10 -27.68 -0.20
C GLN A 251 7.57 -26.29 -0.66
N SER A 252 7.35 -25.28 0.20
CA SER A 252 7.52 -23.86 -0.18
C SER A 252 8.85 -23.29 0.27
N TYR A 253 9.44 -23.81 1.36
CA TYR A 253 10.67 -23.27 1.93
C TYR A 253 11.87 -24.23 1.80
N GLY A 254 11.64 -25.47 1.37
CA GLY A 254 12.71 -26.46 1.20
C GLY A 254 13.35 -26.86 2.53
N VAL A 255 12.63 -26.70 3.64
CA VAL A 255 13.06 -27.11 4.98
C VAL A 255 12.46 -28.47 5.27
N ASP A 256 13.30 -29.46 5.58
CA ASP A 256 12.84 -30.78 5.99
C ASP A 256 12.36 -30.73 7.45
N ALA A 257 11.09 -30.32 7.61
CA ALA A 257 10.45 -30.14 8.90
C ALA A 257 9.54 -31.32 9.22
N TYR A 258 9.51 -31.76 10.47
CA TYR A 258 8.62 -32.83 10.94
C TYR A 258 8.07 -32.52 12.35
N VAL A 259 6.93 -33.11 12.65
CA VAL A 259 6.30 -33.01 13.98
C VAL A 259 6.62 -34.30 14.74
N PRO A 260 7.27 -34.23 15.93
CA PRO A 260 7.51 -35.39 16.74
C PRO A 260 6.21 -36.01 17.27
N ASP A 261 6.17 -37.34 17.39
CA ASP A 261 4.98 -38.10 17.84
C ASP A 261 4.50 -37.70 19.24
N ASP A 262 5.39 -37.22 20.09
CA ASP A 262 5.10 -36.77 21.47
C ASP A 262 4.31 -35.45 21.52
N VAL A 263 4.20 -34.72 20.42
CA VAL A 263 3.56 -33.40 20.34
C VAL A 263 2.14 -33.46 19.75
N GLN A 264 1.77 -34.57 19.09
CA GLN A 264 0.46 -34.73 18.47
C GLN A 264 -0.68 -34.52 19.49
N GLY A 265 -1.48 -33.48 19.29
CA GLY A 265 -2.70 -33.18 20.07
C GLY A 265 -2.59 -32.11 21.17
N LYS A 266 -1.45 -31.44 21.37
CA LYS A 266 -1.24 -30.47 22.46
C LYS A 266 -1.00 -29.02 22.03
N THR A 267 -1.61 -28.56 20.95
CA THR A 267 -1.32 -27.21 20.47
C THR A 267 -2.24 -26.18 21.12
N GLU A 268 -1.70 -25.38 22.06
CA GLU A 268 -2.39 -24.20 22.56
C GLU A 268 -2.50 -23.15 21.43
N ARG A 269 -3.72 -22.67 21.20
CA ARG A 269 -3.93 -21.59 20.23
C ARG A 269 -3.39 -20.29 20.80
N PRO A 270 -2.50 -19.57 20.08
CA PRO A 270 -2.01 -18.28 20.54
C PRO A 270 -3.16 -17.30 20.75
N GLN A 271 -3.05 -16.48 21.81
CA GLN A 271 -4.04 -15.43 22.09
C GLN A 271 -4.03 -14.40 20.97
N ARG A 272 -5.17 -14.25 20.31
CA ARG A 272 -5.35 -13.24 19.26
C ARG A 272 -5.39 -11.83 19.85
N PRO A 273 -4.78 -10.83 19.18
CA PRO A 273 -4.91 -9.43 19.60
C PRO A 273 -6.38 -9.03 19.59
N GLY A 274 -6.96 -8.76 20.77
CA GLY A 274 -8.31 -8.24 20.90
C GLY A 274 -8.37 -6.73 20.65
N ILE A 275 -9.59 -6.15 20.68
CA ILE A 275 -9.82 -4.70 20.57
C ILE A 275 -8.99 -3.91 21.61
N ALA A 276 -8.74 -4.49 22.77
CA ALA A 276 -7.88 -3.90 23.81
C ALA A 276 -6.43 -3.61 23.32
N SER A 277 -5.93 -4.34 22.31
CA SER A 277 -4.62 -4.10 21.72
C SER A 277 -4.53 -2.73 21.03
N TYR A 278 -5.63 -2.23 20.46
CA TYR A 278 -5.68 -0.89 19.87
C TYR A 278 -5.55 0.22 20.93
N ALA A 279 -6.07 -0.01 22.13
CA ALA A 279 -5.93 0.95 23.24
C ALA A 279 -4.47 1.14 23.67
N ARG A 280 -3.58 0.14 23.46
CA ARG A 280 -2.15 0.26 23.76
C ARG A 280 -1.45 1.30 22.87
N LEU A 281 -1.94 1.52 21.62
CA LEU A 281 -1.41 2.53 20.71
C LEU A 281 -1.49 3.97 21.29
N PHE A 282 -2.43 4.20 22.21
CA PHE A 282 -2.69 5.51 22.81
C PHE A 282 -2.13 5.64 24.23
N LYS A 283 -1.27 4.69 24.66
CA LYS A 283 -0.64 4.70 26.01
C LYS A 283 0.87 4.98 25.91
N GLY A 284 1.40 5.65 26.94
CA GLY A 284 2.84 5.90 27.07
C GLY A 284 3.49 6.54 25.82
N PRO A 285 4.69 6.09 25.42
CA PRO A 285 5.42 6.65 24.30
C PRO A 285 4.73 6.41 22.95
N TYR A 286 3.90 5.37 22.84
CA TYR A 286 3.20 5.00 21.61
C TYR A 286 2.16 6.03 21.20
N ARG A 287 1.51 6.72 22.16
CA ARG A 287 0.49 7.75 21.88
C ARG A 287 0.99 8.80 20.89
N THR A 288 2.15 9.39 21.18
CA THR A 288 2.70 10.45 20.32
C THR A 288 3.08 9.93 18.93
N ARG A 289 3.65 8.71 18.86
CA ARG A 289 4.02 8.08 17.60
C ARG A 289 2.80 7.75 16.76
N THR A 290 1.72 7.27 17.39
CA THR A 290 0.44 6.99 16.72
C THR A 290 -0.15 8.29 16.16
N ILE A 291 -0.25 9.34 16.97
CA ILE A 291 -0.79 10.64 16.52
C ILE A 291 0.05 11.19 15.36
N GLN A 292 1.38 11.17 15.48
CA GLN A 292 2.26 11.66 14.41
C GLN A 292 2.13 10.84 13.13
N SER A 293 2.18 9.50 13.22
CA SER A 293 2.03 8.60 12.08
C SER A 293 0.71 8.81 11.35
N VAL A 294 -0.38 8.93 12.10
CA VAL A 294 -1.73 9.17 11.54
C VAL A 294 -1.82 10.55 10.90
N THR A 295 -1.34 11.61 11.58
CA THR A 295 -1.43 12.98 11.05
C THR A 295 -0.62 13.15 9.78
N VAL A 296 0.62 12.63 9.76
CA VAL A 296 1.47 12.64 8.56
C VAL A 296 0.84 11.80 7.44
N GLY A 297 0.25 10.65 7.81
CA GLY A 297 -0.45 9.80 6.88
C GLY A 297 -1.69 10.43 6.26
N LEU A 298 -2.49 11.13 7.04
CA LEU A 298 -3.65 11.89 6.54
C LEU A 298 -3.20 13.02 5.60
N ALA A 299 -2.14 13.75 5.97
CA ALA A 299 -1.57 14.81 5.13
C ALA A 299 -1.09 14.24 3.78
N GLU A 300 -0.33 13.15 3.81
CA GLU A 300 0.12 12.44 2.61
C GLU A 300 -1.05 12.00 1.73
N THR A 301 -2.00 11.27 2.32
CA THR A 301 -3.15 10.71 1.61
C THR A 301 -4.05 11.79 1.02
N PHE A 302 -4.31 12.87 1.75
CA PHE A 302 -5.07 14.01 1.24
C PHE A 302 -4.37 14.67 0.06
N GLY A 303 -3.09 15.03 0.20
CA GLY A 303 -2.31 15.66 -0.87
C GLY A 303 -2.18 14.77 -2.10
N TYR A 304 -1.88 13.48 -1.89
CA TYR A 304 -1.75 12.52 -2.99
C TYR A 304 -3.06 12.34 -3.74
N ASN A 305 -4.17 12.01 -3.06
CA ASN A 305 -5.44 11.75 -3.75
C ASN A 305 -5.97 13.00 -4.46
N ALA A 306 -5.81 14.18 -3.88
CA ALA A 306 -6.23 15.41 -4.51
C ALA A 306 -5.45 15.70 -5.81
N VAL A 307 -4.12 15.52 -5.81
CA VAL A 307 -3.29 15.82 -6.99
C VAL A 307 -3.29 14.64 -7.96
N ALA A 308 -3.06 13.41 -7.53
CA ALA A 308 -2.95 12.27 -8.43
C ALA A 308 -4.29 11.91 -9.07
N PHE A 309 -5.39 11.99 -8.31
CA PHE A 309 -6.74 11.81 -8.85
C PHE A 309 -7.20 13.02 -9.66
N GLY A 310 -6.83 14.21 -9.22
CA GLY A 310 -7.09 15.46 -9.94
C GLY A 310 -6.18 15.68 -11.14
N LEU A 311 -5.14 14.86 -11.34
CA LEU A 311 -4.11 15.10 -12.36
C LEU A 311 -4.64 15.36 -13.76
N PRO A 312 -5.58 14.57 -14.33
CA PRO A 312 -6.16 14.84 -15.62
C PRO A 312 -6.91 16.18 -15.67
N ILE A 313 -7.64 16.52 -14.60
CA ILE A 313 -8.39 17.79 -14.50
C ILE A 313 -7.42 18.97 -14.39
N ILE A 314 -6.39 18.84 -13.57
CA ILE A 314 -5.35 19.87 -13.37
C ILE A 314 -4.61 20.12 -14.68
N ILE A 315 -4.22 19.08 -15.41
CA ILE A 315 -3.52 19.20 -16.70
C ILE A 315 -4.44 19.83 -17.74
N ALA A 316 -5.70 19.40 -17.82
CA ALA A 316 -6.67 19.99 -18.74
C ALA A 316 -6.90 21.49 -18.47
N THR A 317 -6.83 21.91 -17.21
CA THR A 317 -6.93 23.34 -16.82
C THR A 317 -5.67 24.13 -17.18
N LEU A 318 -4.49 23.52 -17.01
CA LEU A 318 -3.19 24.13 -17.33
C LEU A 318 -2.91 24.18 -18.85
N MET A 319 -3.33 23.13 -19.56
CA MET A 319 -3.04 22.95 -20.97
C MET A 319 -4.35 22.88 -21.75
N THR A 320 -4.92 23.93 -22.23
CA THR A 320 -6.15 23.97 -23.03
C THR A 320 -6.11 23.13 -24.32
N GLN A 321 -5.45 21.95 -24.28
CA GLN A 321 -5.20 21.05 -25.40
C GLN A 321 -5.95 19.72 -25.23
N GLY A 322 -6.02 18.92 -26.31
CA GLY A 322 -6.84 17.72 -26.40
C GLY A 322 -6.46 16.57 -25.45
N PRO A 323 -7.24 15.47 -25.47
CA PRO A 323 -7.07 14.31 -24.56
C PRO A 323 -5.68 13.69 -24.60
N LEU A 324 -5.05 13.63 -25.78
CA LEU A 324 -3.71 13.04 -25.95
C LEU A 324 -2.65 13.78 -25.12
N THR A 325 -2.72 15.12 -25.08
CA THR A 325 -1.79 15.92 -24.26
C THR A 325 -1.97 15.62 -22.77
N THR A 326 -3.21 15.47 -22.31
CA THR A 326 -3.50 15.07 -20.92
C THR A 326 -2.92 13.68 -20.59
N ILE A 327 -3.10 12.70 -21.49
CA ILE A 327 -2.57 11.34 -21.33
C ILE A 327 -1.04 11.36 -21.28
N ALA A 328 -0.40 11.99 -22.27
CA ALA A 328 1.05 12.05 -22.41
C ALA A 328 1.70 12.78 -21.23
N SER A 329 1.13 13.90 -20.79
CA SER A 329 1.62 14.65 -19.64
C SER A 329 1.45 13.86 -18.34
N SER A 330 0.31 13.21 -18.12
CA SER A 330 0.09 12.34 -16.94
C SER A 330 1.07 11.17 -16.93
N PHE A 331 1.29 10.53 -18.06
CA PHE A 331 2.30 9.49 -18.22
C PHE A 331 3.70 10.00 -17.84
N THR A 332 4.12 11.13 -18.42
CA THR A 332 5.45 11.70 -18.18
C THR A 332 5.64 12.10 -16.72
N LEU A 333 4.65 12.74 -16.10
CA LEU A 333 4.70 13.15 -14.69
C LEU A 333 4.86 11.97 -13.76
N ASN A 334 4.15 10.87 -14.02
CA ASN A 334 4.27 9.66 -13.20
C ASN A 334 5.59 8.92 -13.46
N LEU A 335 5.97 8.71 -14.73
CA LEU A 335 7.16 7.95 -15.10
C LEU A 335 8.46 8.70 -14.76
N VAL A 336 8.55 9.97 -15.12
CA VAL A 336 9.79 10.74 -14.97
C VAL A 336 9.93 11.30 -13.57
N PHE A 337 8.90 11.89 -13.01
CA PHE A 337 9.01 12.58 -11.72
C PHE A 337 8.67 11.65 -10.54
N ALA A 338 7.48 11.06 -10.51
CA ALA A 338 7.05 10.29 -9.35
C ALA A 338 7.84 8.99 -9.16
N LEU A 339 8.08 8.24 -10.25
CA LEU A 339 8.85 7.00 -10.21
C LEU A 339 10.31 7.26 -9.81
N THR A 340 10.96 8.28 -10.39
CA THR A 340 12.34 8.63 -10.01
C THR A 340 12.42 9.09 -8.56
N GLY A 341 11.44 9.86 -8.09
CA GLY A 341 11.28 10.21 -6.68
C GLY A 341 11.23 8.96 -5.80
N GLY A 342 10.38 7.98 -6.14
CA GLY A 342 10.26 6.72 -5.42
C GLY A 342 11.55 5.89 -5.39
N LEU A 343 12.26 5.80 -6.52
CA LEU A 343 13.55 5.09 -6.60
C LEU A 343 14.64 5.75 -5.73
N LEU A 344 14.71 7.08 -5.74
CA LEU A 344 15.63 7.82 -4.86
C LEU A 344 15.19 7.71 -3.39
N GLY A 345 13.87 7.67 -3.13
CA GLY A 345 13.29 7.41 -1.82
C GLY A 345 13.81 6.11 -1.21
N ILE A 346 13.78 5.00 -1.96
CA ILE A 346 14.34 3.72 -1.51
C ILE A 346 15.85 3.83 -1.26
N ARG A 347 16.58 4.41 -2.22
CA ARG A 347 18.05 4.47 -2.16
C ARG A 347 18.56 5.21 -0.93
N TRP A 348 17.90 6.29 -0.55
CA TRP A 348 18.33 7.14 0.55
C TRP A 348 17.63 6.85 1.89
N ALA A 349 16.59 6.05 1.91
CA ALA A 349 15.87 5.67 3.13
C ALA A 349 16.79 5.17 4.25
N SER A 350 17.77 4.32 3.90
CA SER A 350 18.69 3.71 4.86
C SER A 350 19.80 4.65 5.35
N THR A 351 20.13 5.67 4.56
CA THR A 351 21.27 6.57 4.84
C THR A 351 20.86 7.90 5.40
N LYS A 352 19.71 8.42 4.96
CA LYS A 352 19.21 9.74 5.36
C LYS A 352 18.11 9.66 6.43
N GLY A 353 17.38 8.52 6.49
CA GLY A 353 16.24 8.35 7.38
C GLY A 353 14.92 8.88 6.80
N ALA A 354 13.81 8.51 7.44
CA ALA A 354 12.46 8.87 6.98
C ALA A 354 12.10 10.33 7.30
N TRP A 355 12.47 10.82 8.47
CA TRP A 355 12.10 12.18 8.90
C TRP A 355 12.62 13.29 7.97
N PRO A 356 13.92 13.36 7.62
CA PRO A 356 14.42 14.43 6.73
C PRO A 356 13.87 14.31 5.31
N MET A 357 13.67 13.10 4.82
CA MET A 357 13.14 12.89 3.48
C MET A 357 11.68 13.29 3.37
N MET A 358 10.86 12.94 4.36
CA MET A 358 9.45 13.38 4.42
C MET A 358 9.33 14.88 4.60
N SER A 359 10.15 15.47 5.47
CA SER A 359 10.15 16.93 5.70
C SER A 359 10.53 17.70 4.44
N LEU A 360 11.59 17.25 3.72
CA LEU A 360 11.98 17.84 2.44
C LEU A 360 10.88 17.63 1.38
N GLY A 361 10.29 16.44 1.34
CA GLY A 361 9.20 16.14 0.41
C GLY A 361 8.00 17.06 0.62
N PHE A 362 7.51 17.22 1.84
CA PHE A 362 6.42 18.15 2.14
C PHE A 362 6.81 19.62 1.89
N ALA A 363 8.07 20.02 2.13
CA ALA A 363 8.53 21.34 1.82
C ALA A 363 8.50 21.64 0.29
N ILE A 364 8.96 20.68 -0.53
CA ILE A 364 8.87 20.82 -1.99
C ILE A 364 7.41 20.86 -2.43
N GLN A 365 6.54 20.02 -1.88
CA GLN A 365 5.10 20.04 -2.18
C GLN A 365 4.46 21.37 -1.79
N LEU A 366 4.83 21.93 -0.63
CA LEU A 366 4.34 23.23 -0.19
C LEU A 366 4.68 24.33 -1.19
N VAL A 367 5.94 24.40 -1.62
CA VAL A 367 6.37 25.38 -2.64
C VAL A 367 5.65 25.15 -3.96
N ALA A 368 5.59 23.91 -4.43
CA ALA A 368 4.97 23.55 -5.71
C ALA A 368 3.48 23.94 -5.76
N ILE A 369 2.71 23.58 -4.73
CA ILE A 369 1.27 23.91 -4.66
C ILE A 369 1.06 25.42 -4.45
N THR A 370 1.91 26.09 -3.68
CA THR A 370 1.82 27.56 -3.52
C THR A 370 2.01 28.25 -4.87
N VAL A 371 3.00 27.85 -5.65
CA VAL A 371 3.23 28.42 -6.99
C VAL A 371 2.05 28.12 -7.91
N LEU A 372 1.51 26.91 -7.90
CA LEU A 372 0.31 26.56 -8.69
C LEU A 372 -0.91 27.41 -8.27
N ALA A 373 -1.10 27.62 -6.97
CA ALA A 373 -2.19 28.46 -6.45
C ALA A 373 -2.06 29.93 -6.87
N LEU A 374 -0.83 30.46 -6.92
CA LEU A 374 -0.54 31.82 -7.36
C LEU A 374 -0.66 31.99 -8.88
N ILE A 375 -0.30 30.97 -9.66
CA ILE A 375 -0.47 30.96 -11.13
C ILE A 375 -1.97 31.03 -11.48
N GLY A 376 -2.81 30.31 -10.73
CA GLY A 376 -4.25 30.26 -11.02
C GLY A 376 -4.54 29.69 -12.41
N GLN A 377 -5.18 30.51 -13.28
CA GLN A 377 -5.36 30.16 -14.69
C GLN A 377 -4.17 30.67 -15.51
N PRO A 378 -3.32 29.77 -16.06
CA PRO A 378 -2.12 30.18 -16.72
C PRO A 378 -2.42 30.85 -18.08
N SER A 379 -1.71 31.92 -18.36
CA SER A 379 -1.69 32.56 -19.65
C SER A 379 -0.27 32.58 -20.23
N GLY A 380 -0.10 31.97 -21.39
CA GLY A 380 1.18 31.92 -22.09
C GLY A 380 2.05 30.71 -21.76
N THR A 381 2.87 30.32 -22.73
CA THR A 381 3.64 29.07 -22.72
C THR A 381 4.62 28.94 -21.50
N ALA A 382 5.26 30.04 -21.13
CA ALA A 382 6.20 30.05 -20.00
C ALA A 382 5.51 29.73 -18.67
N VAL A 383 4.33 30.29 -18.42
CA VAL A 383 3.55 30.07 -17.20
C VAL A 383 2.99 28.64 -17.14
N VAL A 384 2.48 28.15 -18.30
CA VAL A 384 2.04 26.76 -18.45
C VAL A 384 3.21 25.79 -18.13
N THR A 385 4.38 26.03 -18.71
CA THR A 385 5.58 25.20 -18.47
C THR A 385 5.98 25.22 -17.00
N ALA A 386 5.96 26.38 -16.35
CA ALA A 386 6.22 26.51 -14.91
C ALA A 386 5.20 25.71 -14.09
N GLY A 387 3.92 25.76 -14.43
CA GLY A 387 2.87 24.98 -13.76
C GLY A 387 3.11 23.47 -13.86
N ILE A 388 3.49 22.97 -15.05
CA ILE A 388 3.80 21.54 -15.25
C ILE A 388 5.04 21.13 -14.48
N LEU A 389 6.09 21.95 -14.45
CA LEU A 389 7.28 21.68 -13.66
C LEU A 389 6.99 21.65 -12.17
N MET A 390 6.13 22.55 -11.67
CA MET A 390 5.70 22.52 -10.28
C MET A 390 4.87 21.29 -9.96
N LEU A 391 3.97 20.87 -10.86
CA LEU A 391 3.23 19.62 -10.73
C LEU A 391 4.18 18.40 -10.73
N GLY A 392 5.20 18.42 -11.60
CA GLY A 392 6.28 17.42 -11.61
C GLY A 392 7.06 17.40 -10.29
N ALA A 393 7.44 18.58 -9.77
CA ALA A 393 8.12 18.68 -8.47
C ALA A 393 7.26 18.14 -7.33
N PHE A 394 5.95 18.41 -7.32
CA PHE A 394 5.03 17.79 -6.36
C PHE A 394 5.02 16.27 -6.47
N MET A 395 4.89 15.71 -7.66
CA MET A 395 4.85 14.27 -7.90
C MET A 395 6.19 13.60 -7.54
N PHE A 396 7.31 14.23 -7.86
CA PHE A 396 8.64 13.79 -7.44
C PHE A 396 8.74 13.74 -5.92
N ALA A 397 8.37 14.82 -5.25
CA ALA A 397 8.44 14.95 -3.80
C ALA A 397 7.53 13.94 -3.09
N GLN A 398 6.36 13.65 -3.67
CA GLN A 398 5.44 12.62 -3.18
C GLN A 398 6.11 11.24 -3.20
N GLY A 399 6.70 10.85 -4.32
CA GLY A 399 7.41 9.57 -4.44
C GLY A 399 8.64 9.48 -3.56
N PHE A 400 9.39 10.58 -3.44
CA PHE A 400 10.65 10.67 -2.71
C PHE A 400 10.50 10.66 -1.18
N GLY A 401 9.54 11.39 -0.66
CA GLY A 401 9.38 11.68 0.75
C GLY A 401 8.12 11.05 1.36
N PRO A 402 6.99 11.78 1.39
CA PRO A 402 5.79 11.35 2.10
C PRO A 402 5.29 9.97 1.67
N GLY A 403 5.09 9.74 0.38
CA GLY A 403 4.59 8.47 -0.14
C GLY A 403 5.55 7.31 0.14
N ALA A 404 6.87 7.47 0.00
CA ALA A 404 7.82 6.38 0.26
C ALA A 404 7.87 5.96 1.74
N HIS A 405 7.77 6.91 2.67
CA HIS A 405 8.14 6.69 4.07
C HIS A 405 6.96 6.60 5.05
N ILE A 406 5.72 6.80 4.61
CA ILE A 406 4.53 6.70 5.47
C ILE A 406 4.47 5.36 6.21
N MET A 407 4.81 4.25 5.53
CA MET A 407 4.83 2.91 6.13
C MET A 407 5.94 2.75 7.16
N SER A 408 7.04 3.52 7.07
CA SER A 408 8.10 3.50 8.07
C SER A 408 7.60 4.02 9.42
N TYR A 409 6.83 5.10 9.42
CA TYR A 409 6.20 5.64 10.63
C TYR A 409 5.18 4.69 11.24
N ALA A 410 4.35 4.05 10.41
CA ALA A 410 3.32 3.12 10.87
C ALA A 410 3.90 1.79 11.41
N SER A 411 5.09 1.36 10.94
CA SER A 411 5.63 0.04 11.25
C SER A 411 6.86 0.04 12.15
N LEU A 412 7.85 0.91 11.89
CA LEU A 412 9.15 0.85 12.57
C LEU A 412 9.13 1.52 13.95
N GLY A 413 8.14 2.37 14.20
CA GLY A 413 7.97 3.03 15.50
C GLY A 413 7.34 2.17 16.59
N PHE A 414 6.98 0.93 16.27
CA PHE A 414 6.25 0.06 17.17
C PHE A 414 6.94 -1.30 17.30
N PRO A 415 6.94 -1.90 18.50
CA PRO A 415 7.52 -3.22 18.72
C PRO A 415 6.81 -4.29 17.89
N THR A 416 7.48 -5.41 17.68
CA THR A 416 6.96 -6.51 16.85
C THR A 416 5.60 -7.01 17.35
N SER A 417 5.37 -7.00 18.67
CA SER A 417 4.10 -7.36 19.34
C SER A 417 2.91 -6.47 18.98
N MET A 418 3.16 -5.21 18.57
CA MET A 418 2.13 -4.20 18.27
C MET A 418 2.13 -3.74 16.81
N ARG A 419 3.13 -4.14 16.02
CA ARG A 419 3.36 -3.63 14.66
C ARG A 419 2.15 -3.87 13.74
N GLY A 420 1.56 -5.05 13.78
CA GLY A 420 0.37 -5.37 12.99
C GLY A 420 -0.83 -4.50 13.33
N VAL A 421 -1.06 -4.27 14.63
CA VAL A 421 -2.15 -3.41 15.12
C VAL A 421 -1.93 -1.95 14.70
N SER A 422 -0.68 -1.46 14.79
CA SER A 422 -0.33 -0.10 14.37
C SER A 422 -0.52 0.11 12.87
N ILE A 423 -0.02 -0.80 12.03
CA ILE A 423 -0.22 -0.73 10.57
C ILE A 423 -1.70 -0.78 10.22
N GLY A 424 -2.45 -1.71 10.83
CA GLY A 424 -3.90 -1.84 10.59
C GLY A 424 -4.67 -0.56 10.95
N PHE A 425 -4.39 0.03 12.12
CA PHE A 425 -5.00 1.28 12.54
C PHE A 425 -4.66 2.44 11.60
N ASN A 426 -3.38 2.62 11.25
CA ASN A 426 -2.96 3.63 10.30
C ASN A 426 -3.69 3.46 8.96
N GLN A 427 -3.71 2.25 8.39
CA GLN A 427 -4.39 1.98 7.12
C GLN A 427 -5.88 2.31 7.17
N ALA A 428 -6.58 1.97 8.26
CA ALA A 428 -8.00 2.30 8.41
C ALA A 428 -8.22 3.83 8.38
N VAL A 429 -7.40 4.59 9.10
CA VAL A 429 -7.49 6.06 9.11
C VAL A 429 -7.13 6.67 7.74
N LEU A 430 -6.11 6.14 7.05
CA LEU A 430 -5.76 6.58 5.71
C LEU A 430 -6.90 6.32 4.70
N ARG A 431 -7.57 5.17 4.80
CA ARG A 431 -8.74 4.87 3.95
C ARG A 431 -9.90 5.83 4.20
N LEU A 432 -10.12 6.23 5.45
CA LEU A 432 -11.08 7.28 5.77
C LEU A 432 -10.67 8.62 5.13
N GLY A 433 -9.39 9.01 5.24
CA GLY A 433 -8.84 10.20 4.59
C GLY A 433 -9.00 10.16 3.07
N SER A 434 -8.68 9.03 2.43
CA SER A 434 -8.90 8.83 0.99
C SER A 434 -10.37 8.99 0.60
N THR A 435 -11.28 8.39 1.37
CA THR A 435 -12.73 8.48 1.13
C THR A 435 -13.19 9.94 1.12
N LEU A 436 -12.80 10.69 2.13
CA LEU A 436 -13.16 12.12 2.25
C LEU A 436 -12.56 12.93 1.08
N THR A 437 -11.28 12.71 0.76
CA THR A 437 -10.63 13.44 -0.33
C THR A 437 -11.28 13.13 -1.67
N LEU A 438 -11.49 11.87 -1.99
CA LEU A 438 -12.06 11.44 -3.26
C LEU A 438 -13.52 11.89 -3.40
N PHE A 439 -14.28 11.96 -2.29
CA PHE A 439 -15.64 12.47 -2.30
C PHE A 439 -15.69 13.99 -2.51
N PHE A 440 -14.89 14.74 -1.76
CA PHE A 440 -14.97 16.20 -1.78
C PHE A 440 -14.22 16.83 -2.96
N PHE A 441 -13.20 16.17 -3.52
CA PHE A 441 -12.37 16.76 -4.57
C PHE A 441 -13.17 17.18 -5.82
N PRO A 442 -14.07 16.36 -6.42
CA PRO A 442 -14.88 16.80 -7.55
C PRO A 442 -15.80 17.99 -7.22
N ILE A 443 -16.33 18.03 -5.98
CA ILE A 443 -17.20 19.12 -5.50
C ILE A 443 -16.39 20.41 -5.36
N LEU A 444 -15.23 20.33 -4.71
CA LEU A 444 -14.36 21.49 -4.49
C LEU A 444 -13.76 22.01 -5.80
N SER A 445 -13.34 21.13 -6.70
CA SER A 445 -12.79 21.54 -8.00
C SER A 445 -13.84 22.19 -8.88
N ALA A 446 -15.09 21.71 -8.86
CA ALA A 446 -16.19 22.32 -9.60
C ALA A 446 -16.60 23.68 -9.03
N GLY A 447 -16.58 23.84 -7.70
CA GLY A 447 -16.99 25.08 -7.02
C GLY A 447 -15.92 26.16 -6.97
N LEU A 448 -14.65 25.77 -6.78
CA LEU A 448 -13.53 26.69 -6.55
C LEU A 448 -12.63 26.87 -7.79
N GLY A 449 -12.77 26.01 -8.82
CA GLY A 449 -11.85 25.99 -9.94
C GLY A 449 -10.40 25.85 -9.50
N THR A 450 -9.51 26.75 -9.94
CA THR A 450 -8.10 26.79 -9.53
C THR A 450 -7.91 27.12 -8.05
N GLY A 451 -8.92 27.68 -7.37
CA GLY A 451 -8.92 27.92 -5.93
C GLY A 451 -8.78 26.64 -5.10
N VAL A 452 -9.02 25.47 -5.68
CA VAL A 452 -8.81 24.17 -5.02
C VAL A 452 -7.35 23.96 -4.56
N TYR A 453 -6.37 24.60 -5.21
CA TYR A 453 -4.96 24.52 -4.82
C TYR A 453 -4.71 25.08 -3.39
N TRP A 454 -5.47 26.10 -2.98
CA TRP A 454 -5.38 26.60 -1.60
C TRP A 454 -5.87 25.59 -0.56
N VAL A 455 -6.84 24.76 -0.92
CA VAL A 455 -7.30 23.67 -0.07
C VAL A 455 -6.24 22.56 -0.01
N ILE A 456 -5.66 22.18 -1.15
CA ILE A 456 -4.60 21.16 -1.23
C ILE A 456 -3.36 21.58 -0.44
N LEU A 457 -3.06 22.90 -0.37
CA LEU A 457 -1.95 23.45 0.39
C LEU A 457 -1.99 23.04 1.87
N GLY A 458 -3.18 22.83 2.42
CA GLY A 458 -3.34 22.35 3.80
C GLY A 458 -2.64 21.01 4.06
N ALA A 459 -2.49 20.14 3.06
CA ALA A 459 -1.83 18.85 3.20
C ALA A 459 -0.34 18.97 3.57
N PRO A 460 0.52 19.60 2.74
CA PRO A 460 1.93 19.73 3.08
C PRO A 460 2.17 20.59 4.30
N VAL A 461 1.33 21.58 4.60
CA VAL A 461 1.40 22.34 5.86
C VAL A 461 1.17 21.44 7.05
N LEU A 462 0.09 20.64 7.05
CA LEU A 462 -0.21 19.71 8.13
C LEU A 462 0.91 18.68 8.33
N GLY A 463 1.43 18.13 7.21
CA GLY A 463 2.54 17.17 7.22
C GLY A 463 3.82 17.76 7.83
N LEU A 464 4.21 18.96 7.42
CA LEU A 464 5.38 19.67 7.97
C LEU A 464 5.20 20.00 9.46
N VAL A 465 4.06 20.54 9.84
CA VAL A 465 3.77 20.85 11.25
C VAL A 465 3.88 19.59 12.09
N ALA A 466 3.29 18.48 11.67
CA ALA A 466 3.35 17.21 12.41
C ALA A 466 4.78 16.69 12.58
N LEU A 467 5.64 16.86 11.57
CA LEU A 467 7.04 16.43 11.60
C LEU A 467 7.93 17.38 12.43
N LEU A 468 7.64 18.68 12.42
CA LEU A 468 8.44 19.70 13.11
C LEU A 468 8.08 19.81 14.59
N VAL A 469 6.81 19.65 14.97
CA VAL A 469 6.35 19.68 16.38
C VAL A 469 7.04 18.60 17.21
N LYS A 470 7.24 17.41 16.64
CA LYS A 470 8.03 16.36 17.28
C LYS A 470 8.95 15.71 16.27
N ARG A 471 10.23 16.08 16.31
CA ARG A 471 11.26 15.45 15.51
C ARG A 471 11.49 14.03 16.02
N TRP A 472 11.19 13.03 15.18
CA TRP A 472 11.40 11.63 15.48
C TRP A 472 11.72 10.84 14.23
N GLU A 473 12.75 9.98 14.32
CA GLU A 473 13.23 9.15 13.22
C GLU A 473 12.90 7.66 13.48
N PRO A 474 12.01 7.04 12.70
CA PRO A 474 11.68 5.64 12.86
C PRO A 474 12.73 4.68 12.27
N VAL A 475 13.51 5.13 11.27
CA VAL A 475 14.52 4.28 10.62
C VAL A 475 15.73 4.15 11.52
N GLY A 476 16.10 2.91 11.85
CA GLY A 476 17.20 2.63 12.78
C GLY A 476 16.78 2.58 14.26
N PHE A 477 15.54 2.92 14.58
CA PHE A 477 15.01 2.81 15.93
C PHE A 477 14.72 1.33 16.30
N ASP A 478 15.10 0.90 17.52
CA ASP A 478 14.81 -0.42 18.05
C ASP A 478 13.66 -0.38 19.05
N ALA A 479 12.44 -0.50 18.52
CA ALA A 479 11.21 -0.48 19.32
C ALA A 479 11.06 -1.72 20.22
N ASP A 480 11.67 -2.85 19.86
CA ASP A 480 11.62 -4.09 20.64
C ASP A 480 12.56 -3.99 21.86
N ALA A 481 13.70 -3.29 21.74
CA ALA A 481 14.57 -2.98 22.89
C ALA A 481 13.87 -2.04 23.88
N GLU A 482 13.20 -0.98 23.38
CA GLU A 482 12.44 -0.05 24.23
C GLU A 482 11.30 -0.79 24.99
N GLU A 483 10.57 -1.70 24.34
CA GLU A 483 9.49 -2.47 24.99
C GLU A 483 10.04 -3.30 26.15
N ARG A 484 11.22 -3.93 25.98
CA ARG A 484 11.91 -4.68 27.04
C ARG A 484 12.31 -3.80 28.21
N GLU A 485 12.86 -2.61 27.96
CA GLU A 485 13.20 -1.66 29.02
C GLU A 485 11.97 -1.17 29.79
N LEU A 486 10.86 -0.89 29.07
CA LEU A 486 9.60 -0.47 29.71
C LEU A 486 9.02 -1.57 30.59
N SER A 487 9.10 -2.84 30.16
CA SER A 487 8.63 -3.98 30.96
C SER A 487 9.43 -4.18 32.24
N LEU A 488 10.76 -3.93 32.20
CA LEU A 488 11.63 -4.00 33.37
C LEU A 488 11.37 -2.87 34.38
N ARG A 489 10.89 -1.72 33.93
CA ARG A 489 10.56 -0.57 34.82
C ARG A 489 9.17 -0.68 35.46
N SER A 490 8.31 -1.53 34.92
CA SER A 490 6.93 -1.74 35.41
C SER A 490 6.80 -2.85 36.45
N ASN A 491 7.84 -3.67 36.60
CA ASN A 491 8.04 -4.67 37.66
C ASN A 491 8.91 -4.11 38.78
#